data_18c99a06b1ea88e9f652aae80302d117
#
_entry.id   18c99a06b1ea88e9f652aae80302d117
#
_cell.length_a   1.000
_cell.length_b   1.000
_cell.length_c   1.000
_cell.angle_alpha   90.00
_cell.angle_beta   90.00
_cell.angle_gamma   90.00
#
_symmetry.space_group_name_H-M   'P 1'
#
loop_
_entity.id
_entity.type
_entity.pdbx_description
1 polymer ?
#
loop_
_entity_poly.entity_id
_entity_poly.type
_entity_poly.pdbx_seq_one_letter_code
_entity_poly.pdbx_strand_id
1 'polypeptide(L)'
;MPFTKFTNLDFDQIKTSIKDYLRANSDFTDFDFEGSNFSVLIDTLAYNTYITAFNSNMVANESFLDSATLRENVVSLARNIGYIPRSKTAAKATVSFTIDVSTTASQLILKAGLVCVGAVDNSAYTFSIAGDVSANIVNNQATFTDLEVFQGTYLTKEFIVDTSQDQRFILNNPNIDTSTIKVRIGTKEYKQVDNIITVNKESEIYLIQEVADEKYELLFGDGIIGKKLSSGDVIQVSYIVTDGENGNGPSLFTYSGTTTDSN
;
A
#
# COMPACT_ATOMS: atom_id res chain seq x y z
N MET A 1 2.20 -14.72 -17.68
CA MET A 1 3.16 -15.20 -18.70
C MET A 1 3.71 -16.56 -18.29
N PRO A 2 4.18 -17.40 -19.23
CA PRO A 2 4.77 -18.66 -18.82
C PRO A 2 6.10 -18.42 -18.08
N PHE A 3 6.27 -19.13 -16.99
CA PHE A 3 7.53 -19.17 -16.26
C PHE A 3 8.66 -19.66 -17.17
N THR A 4 9.70 -18.87 -17.34
CA THR A 4 10.82 -19.23 -18.21
C THR A 4 11.83 -20.06 -17.41
N LYS A 5 12.09 -21.28 -17.87
CA LYS A 5 13.12 -22.15 -17.27
C LYS A 5 14.47 -21.88 -17.93
N PHE A 6 15.40 -21.32 -17.17
CA PHE A 6 16.77 -21.05 -17.62
C PHE A 6 17.70 -22.24 -17.36
N THR A 7 17.34 -23.11 -16.42
CA THR A 7 18.10 -24.31 -16.04
C THR A 7 17.18 -25.52 -15.97
N ASN A 8 17.75 -26.71 -16.08
CA ASN A 8 16.99 -27.96 -15.91
C ASN A 8 16.60 -28.13 -14.44
N LEU A 9 15.29 -28.37 -14.20
CA LEU A 9 14.71 -28.59 -12.87
C LEU A 9 14.24 -30.06 -12.72
N ASP A 10 14.91 -31.02 -13.40
CA ASP A 10 14.61 -32.43 -13.28
C ASP A 10 15.70 -33.09 -12.44
N PHE A 11 15.32 -33.54 -11.24
CA PHE A 11 16.25 -34.18 -10.31
C PHE A 11 16.88 -35.47 -10.89
N ASP A 12 16.09 -36.30 -11.58
CA ASP A 12 16.55 -37.57 -12.14
C ASP A 12 17.52 -37.33 -13.30
N GLN A 13 17.28 -36.33 -14.12
CA GLN A 13 18.20 -35.96 -15.20
C GLN A 13 19.51 -35.41 -14.62
N ILE A 14 19.47 -34.58 -13.57
CA ILE A 14 20.67 -34.09 -12.89
C ILE A 14 21.46 -35.25 -12.30
N LYS A 15 20.78 -36.20 -11.63
CA LYS A 15 21.40 -37.38 -11.06
C LYS A 15 22.04 -38.26 -12.16
N THR A 16 21.34 -38.48 -13.29
CA THR A 16 21.84 -39.21 -14.43
C THR A 16 23.09 -38.53 -15.02
N SER A 17 23.06 -37.22 -15.19
CA SER A 17 24.19 -36.45 -15.71
C SER A 17 25.43 -36.58 -14.81
N ILE A 18 25.26 -36.57 -13.48
CA ILE A 18 26.35 -36.79 -12.54
C ILE A 18 26.91 -38.22 -12.67
N LYS A 19 26.02 -39.24 -12.79
CA LYS A 19 26.44 -40.63 -12.99
C LYS A 19 27.20 -40.80 -14.29
N ASP A 20 26.74 -40.19 -15.41
CA ASP A 20 27.40 -40.29 -16.71
C ASP A 20 28.78 -39.60 -16.70
N TYR A 21 28.92 -38.48 -15.97
CA TYR A 21 30.23 -37.85 -15.76
C TYR A 21 31.18 -38.80 -15.00
N LEU A 22 30.71 -39.50 -13.97
CA LEU A 22 31.52 -40.45 -13.20
C LEU A 22 31.88 -41.67 -14.03
N ARG A 23 30.99 -42.18 -14.91
CA ARG A 23 31.28 -43.28 -15.84
C ARG A 23 32.40 -42.95 -16.83
N ALA A 24 32.50 -41.67 -17.22
CA ALA A 24 33.56 -41.22 -18.11
C ALA A 24 34.94 -41.19 -17.40
N ASN A 25 34.98 -41.24 -16.07
CA ASN A 25 36.17 -41.31 -15.23
C ASN A 25 36.35 -42.74 -14.70
N SER A 26 37.35 -43.45 -15.20
CA SER A 26 37.61 -44.88 -14.89
C SER A 26 38.03 -45.17 -13.45
N ASP A 27 38.26 -44.12 -12.64
CA ASP A 27 38.75 -44.26 -11.26
C ASP A 27 37.64 -44.54 -10.23
N PHE A 28 36.36 -44.45 -10.65
CA PHE A 28 35.20 -44.65 -9.80
C PHE A 28 34.39 -45.87 -10.25
N THR A 29 34.30 -46.91 -9.40
CA THR A 29 33.64 -48.18 -9.78
C THR A 29 32.35 -48.48 -9.02
N ASP A 30 32.09 -47.82 -7.87
CA ASP A 30 31.00 -48.17 -6.92
C ASP A 30 29.79 -47.22 -6.94
N PHE A 31 29.73 -46.29 -7.88
CA PHE A 31 28.70 -45.23 -7.91
C PHE A 31 27.31 -45.70 -8.40
N ASP A 32 27.24 -46.83 -9.11
CA ASP A 32 25.97 -47.34 -9.64
C ASP A 32 25.19 -48.24 -8.66
N PHE A 33 25.80 -48.64 -7.54
CA PHE A 33 25.16 -49.43 -6.52
C PHE A 33 24.30 -48.57 -5.60
N GLU A 34 22.97 -48.76 -5.62
CA GLU A 34 22.02 -47.88 -4.87
C GLU A 34 22.22 -47.90 -3.35
N GLY A 35 22.84 -48.91 -2.79
CA GLY A 35 23.16 -49.01 -1.37
C GLY A 35 24.54 -48.46 -0.99
N SER A 36 25.32 -47.96 -1.93
CA SER A 36 26.66 -47.44 -1.64
C SER A 36 26.62 -46.04 -1.00
N ASN A 37 27.62 -45.75 -0.18
CA ASN A 37 27.80 -44.37 0.37
C ASN A 37 28.00 -43.34 -0.75
N PHE A 38 28.54 -43.76 -1.90
CA PHE A 38 28.70 -42.94 -3.08
C PHE A 38 27.38 -42.56 -3.71
N SER A 39 26.40 -43.45 -3.75
CA SER A 39 25.05 -43.17 -4.24
C SER A 39 24.38 -42.09 -3.41
N VAL A 40 24.53 -42.11 -2.07
CA VAL A 40 24.00 -41.10 -1.17
C VAL A 40 24.65 -39.73 -1.42
N LEU A 41 25.97 -39.69 -1.70
CA LEU A 41 26.65 -38.47 -2.07
C LEU A 41 26.17 -37.90 -3.40
N ILE A 42 25.93 -38.76 -4.39
CA ILE A 42 25.36 -38.35 -5.70
C ILE A 42 23.96 -37.75 -5.51
N ASP A 43 23.13 -38.37 -4.68
CA ASP A 43 21.78 -37.86 -4.38
C ASP A 43 21.84 -36.52 -3.68
N THR A 44 22.79 -36.34 -2.74
CA THR A 44 23.00 -35.06 -2.05
C THR A 44 23.46 -33.96 -3.02
N LEU A 45 24.40 -34.29 -3.93
CA LEU A 45 24.87 -33.35 -4.95
C LEU A 45 23.75 -33.00 -5.95
N ALA A 46 22.98 -34.00 -6.41
CA ALA A 46 21.86 -33.77 -7.29
C ALA A 46 20.79 -32.91 -6.66
N TYR A 47 20.48 -33.13 -5.36
CA TYR A 47 19.55 -32.29 -4.59
C TYR A 47 20.05 -30.85 -4.44
N ASN A 48 21.31 -30.68 -4.08
CA ASN A 48 21.91 -29.34 -3.98
C ASN A 48 21.88 -28.61 -5.34
N THR A 49 22.23 -29.30 -6.41
CA THR A 49 22.18 -28.73 -7.76
C THR A 49 20.76 -28.38 -8.15
N TYR A 50 19.77 -29.22 -7.84
CA TYR A 50 18.34 -28.94 -8.07
C TYR A 50 17.89 -27.67 -7.34
N ILE A 51 18.19 -27.54 -6.05
CA ILE A 51 17.84 -26.36 -5.26
C ILE A 51 18.54 -25.10 -5.79
N THR A 52 19.83 -25.21 -6.15
CA THR A 52 20.59 -24.10 -6.75
C THR A 52 19.99 -23.66 -8.09
N ALA A 53 19.62 -24.62 -8.94
CA ALA A 53 18.97 -24.36 -10.21
C ALA A 53 17.59 -23.72 -10.02
N PHE A 54 16.81 -24.18 -9.03
CA PHE A 54 15.52 -23.59 -8.66
C PHE A 54 15.69 -22.13 -8.23
N ASN A 55 16.60 -21.87 -7.30
CA ASN A 55 16.88 -20.50 -6.82
C ASN A 55 17.37 -19.61 -7.97
N SER A 56 18.22 -20.11 -8.86
CA SER A 56 18.70 -19.35 -10.04
C SER A 56 17.55 -18.99 -10.99
N ASN A 57 16.64 -19.93 -11.27
CA ASN A 57 15.45 -19.67 -12.07
C ASN A 57 14.52 -18.66 -11.39
N MET A 58 14.34 -18.75 -10.07
CA MET A 58 13.53 -17.83 -9.29
C MET A 58 14.10 -16.40 -9.41
N VAL A 59 15.39 -16.21 -9.13
CA VAL A 59 16.05 -14.91 -9.24
C VAL A 59 15.97 -14.36 -10.65
N ALA A 60 16.20 -15.19 -11.67
CA ALA A 60 16.12 -14.76 -13.07
C ALA A 60 14.68 -14.29 -13.43
N ASN A 61 13.65 -15.05 -13.03
CA ASN A 61 12.26 -14.64 -13.29
C ASN A 61 11.85 -13.39 -12.50
N GLU A 62 12.28 -13.26 -11.25
CA GLU A 62 12.00 -12.09 -10.42
C GLU A 62 12.75 -10.82 -10.87
N SER A 63 13.73 -10.92 -11.76
CA SER A 63 14.46 -9.77 -12.31
C SER A 63 13.74 -9.04 -13.44
N PHE A 64 12.65 -9.60 -13.98
CA PHE A 64 11.89 -9.00 -15.08
C PHE A 64 10.45 -8.74 -14.67
N LEU A 65 9.94 -7.56 -15.01
CA LEU A 65 8.58 -7.14 -14.67
C LEU A 65 7.50 -8.12 -15.18
N ASP A 66 7.72 -8.72 -16.36
CA ASP A 66 6.76 -9.61 -17.00
C ASP A 66 6.67 -11.00 -16.34
N SER A 67 7.72 -11.43 -15.64
CA SER A 67 7.82 -12.75 -15.03
C SER A 67 7.89 -12.73 -13.52
N ALA A 68 8.08 -11.55 -12.91
CA ALA A 68 8.07 -11.40 -11.46
C ALA A 68 6.71 -11.74 -10.86
N THR A 69 6.70 -12.53 -9.80
CA THR A 69 5.50 -12.99 -9.10
C THR A 69 5.36 -12.37 -7.71
N LEU A 70 6.49 -12.02 -7.09
CA LEU A 70 6.51 -11.36 -5.79
C LEU A 70 6.16 -9.88 -5.95
N ARG A 71 5.07 -9.44 -5.29
CA ARG A 71 4.58 -8.05 -5.38
C ARG A 71 5.69 -7.02 -5.10
N GLU A 72 6.54 -7.26 -4.11
CA GLU A 72 7.64 -6.35 -3.75
C GLU A 72 8.63 -6.14 -4.91
N ASN A 73 8.96 -7.21 -5.64
CA ASN A 73 9.83 -7.14 -6.80
C ASN A 73 9.15 -6.41 -7.96
N VAL A 74 7.87 -6.71 -8.21
CA VAL A 74 7.05 -6.01 -9.23
C VAL A 74 7.00 -4.51 -8.95
N VAL A 75 6.72 -4.11 -7.70
CA VAL A 75 6.69 -2.71 -7.27
C VAL A 75 8.06 -2.04 -7.43
N SER A 76 9.13 -2.73 -7.04
CA SER A 76 10.50 -2.22 -7.18
C SER A 76 10.89 -1.99 -8.64
N LEU A 77 10.59 -2.96 -9.51
CA LEU A 77 10.86 -2.86 -10.95
C LEU A 77 10.01 -1.77 -11.62
N ALA A 78 8.72 -1.69 -11.27
CA ALA A 78 7.80 -0.68 -11.78
C ALA A 78 8.24 0.75 -11.40
N ARG A 79 8.76 0.93 -10.20
CA ARG A 79 9.31 2.21 -9.73
C ARG A 79 10.49 2.68 -10.58
N ASN A 80 11.37 1.76 -11.01
CA ASN A 80 12.51 2.10 -11.88
C ASN A 80 12.10 2.70 -13.23
N ILE A 81 10.90 2.39 -13.71
CA ILE A 81 10.31 2.97 -14.94
C ILE A 81 9.37 4.14 -14.66
N GLY A 82 9.33 4.64 -13.40
CA GLY A 82 8.51 5.78 -13.00
C GLY A 82 7.02 5.46 -12.78
N TYR A 83 6.63 4.19 -12.73
CA TYR A 83 5.26 3.81 -12.43
C TYR A 83 5.07 3.69 -10.92
N ILE A 84 4.04 4.37 -10.40
CA ILE A 84 3.63 4.27 -9.00
C ILE A 84 2.44 3.30 -8.93
N PRO A 85 2.59 2.13 -8.27
CA PRO A 85 1.49 1.20 -8.10
C PRO A 85 0.32 1.86 -7.38
N ARG A 86 -0.89 1.53 -7.78
CA ARG A 86 -2.10 2.02 -7.11
C ARG A 86 -2.30 1.28 -5.80
N SER A 87 -2.68 2.04 -4.78
CA SER A 87 -3.16 1.49 -3.52
C SER A 87 -4.51 0.79 -3.68
N LYS A 88 -4.97 0.13 -2.64
CA LYS A 88 -6.34 -0.32 -2.53
C LYS A 88 -7.28 0.89 -2.61
N THR A 89 -8.34 0.81 -3.40
CA THR A 89 -9.30 1.90 -3.57
C THR A 89 -10.55 1.59 -2.75
N ALA A 90 -11.00 2.55 -1.94
CA ALA A 90 -12.20 2.41 -1.14
C ALA A 90 -13.46 2.42 -2.01
N ALA A 91 -14.45 1.61 -1.65
CA ALA A 91 -15.79 1.74 -2.18
C ALA A 91 -16.34 3.12 -1.83
N LYS A 92 -16.98 3.78 -2.78
CA LYS A 92 -17.43 5.17 -2.68
C LYS A 92 -18.94 5.26 -2.83
N ALA A 93 -19.57 6.04 -1.98
CA ALA A 93 -20.99 6.37 -2.08
C ALA A 93 -21.20 7.88 -1.99
N THR A 94 -22.27 8.36 -2.63
CA THR A 94 -22.74 9.75 -2.52
C THR A 94 -24.01 9.75 -1.69
N VAL A 95 -24.00 10.50 -0.59
CA VAL A 95 -25.14 10.58 0.32
C VAL A 95 -25.59 12.02 0.49
N SER A 96 -26.91 12.22 0.66
CA SER A 96 -27.51 13.53 0.99
C SER A 96 -28.42 13.34 2.17
N PHE A 97 -28.30 14.21 3.16
CA PHE A 97 -29.13 14.17 4.37
C PHE A 97 -29.25 15.54 5.01
N THR A 98 -30.27 15.71 5.84
CA THR A 98 -30.54 16.94 6.58
C THR A 98 -30.52 16.63 8.08
N ILE A 99 -29.93 17.51 8.86
CA ILE A 99 -29.85 17.45 10.33
C ILE A 99 -30.64 18.62 10.90
N ASP A 100 -31.62 18.33 11.77
CA ASP A 100 -32.30 19.33 12.55
C ASP A 100 -31.41 19.78 13.73
N VAL A 101 -31.23 21.08 13.87
CA VAL A 101 -30.33 21.65 14.87
C VAL A 101 -31.04 22.71 15.73
N SER A 102 -30.67 22.78 16.98
CA SER A 102 -31.15 23.80 17.93
C SER A 102 -29.99 24.68 18.39
N THR A 103 -29.36 25.38 17.45
CA THR A 103 -28.20 26.25 17.71
C THR A 103 -28.40 27.62 17.09
N THR A 104 -27.67 28.63 17.61
CA THR A 104 -27.61 29.98 17.05
C THR A 104 -26.45 30.14 16.05
N ALA A 105 -25.64 29.11 15.85
CA ALA A 105 -24.53 29.15 14.91
C ALA A 105 -25.04 29.29 13.47
N SER A 106 -24.24 29.85 12.60
CA SER A 106 -24.55 30.01 11.17
C SER A 106 -24.25 28.76 10.34
N GLN A 107 -23.36 27.91 10.84
CA GLN A 107 -22.92 26.71 10.15
C GLN A 107 -22.83 25.51 11.10
N LEU A 108 -23.09 24.33 10.57
CA LEU A 108 -22.85 23.05 11.20
C LEU A 108 -21.66 22.39 10.50
N ILE A 109 -20.71 21.90 11.28
CA ILE A 109 -19.52 21.23 10.76
C ILE A 109 -19.66 19.71 11.02
N LEU A 110 -19.70 18.92 9.97
CA LEU A 110 -19.57 17.48 10.01
C LEU A 110 -18.09 17.14 10.14
N LYS A 111 -17.70 16.51 11.22
CA LYS A 111 -16.31 16.17 11.49
C LYS A 111 -15.81 15.02 10.64
N ALA A 112 -14.52 15.08 10.26
CA ALA A 112 -13.82 13.99 9.62
C ALA A 112 -13.94 12.70 10.44
N GLY A 113 -14.13 11.58 9.77
CA GLY A 113 -14.34 10.27 10.38
C GLY A 113 -15.63 9.60 9.93
N LEU A 114 -16.18 8.76 10.78
CA LEU A 114 -17.41 8.02 10.50
C LEU A 114 -18.59 8.96 10.21
N VAL A 115 -19.26 8.74 9.09
CA VAL A 115 -20.48 9.46 8.70
C VAL A 115 -21.71 8.56 8.74
N CYS A 116 -21.62 7.38 8.15
CA CYS A 116 -22.74 6.46 8.08
C CYS A 116 -22.28 5.00 8.03
N VAL A 117 -23.22 4.11 8.31
CA VAL A 117 -23.05 2.66 8.21
C VAL A 117 -24.01 2.13 7.17
N GLY A 118 -23.49 1.39 6.19
CA GLY A 118 -24.28 0.65 5.22
C GLY A 118 -24.17 -0.84 5.45
N ALA A 119 -25.18 -1.62 5.08
CA ALA A 119 -25.17 -3.06 5.21
C ALA A 119 -25.44 -3.74 3.86
N VAL A 120 -24.73 -4.85 3.62
CA VAL A 120 -24.96 -5.76 2.49
C VAL A 120 -24.65 -7.20 2.95
N ASP A 121 -25.46 -8.16 2.52
CA ASP A 121 -25.27 -9.59 2.80
C ASP A 121 -24.97 -9.90 4.28
N ASN A 122 -25.70 -9.25 5.19
CA ASN A 122 -25.57 -9.39 6.65
C ASN A 122 -24.22 -8.85 7.22
N SER A 123 -23.42 -8.15 6.43
CA SER A 123 -22.19 -7.47 6.85
C SER A 123 -22.42 -5.96 6.90
N ALA A 124 -21.95 -5.32 7.97
CA ALA A 124 -22.02 -3.87 8.13
C ALA A 124 -20.69 -3.24 7.75
N TYR A 125 -20.75 -2.20 6.93
CA TYR A 125 -19.57 -1.45 6.48
C TYR A 125 -19.68 0.01 6.95
N THR A 126 -18.60 0.52 7.49
CA THR A 126 -18.49 1.93 7.89
C THR A 126 -18.09 2.78 6.68
N PHE A 127 -18.68 3.96 6.58
CA PHE A 127 -18.34 4.95 5.56
C PHE A 127 -17.92 6.25 6.24
N SER A 128 -16.76 6.75 5.84
CA SER A 128 -16.07 7.87 6.48
C SER A 128 -15.71 8.97 5.48
N ILE A 129 -15.45 10.17 5.98
CA ILE A 129 -14.89 11.28 5.22
C ILE A 129 -13.48 11.62 5.75
N ALA A 130 -12.59 12.01 4.85
CA ALA A 130 -11.20 12.32 5.19
C ALA A 130 -10.97 13.76 5.68
N GLY A 131 -11.99 14.59 5.70
CA GLY A 131 -11.89 15.99 6.16
C GLY A 131 -13.24 16.54 6.60
N ASP A 132 -13.20 17.61 7.40
CA ASP A 132 -14.40 18.31 7.88
C ASP A 132 -15.17 18.91 6.70
N VAL A 133 -16.50 18.84 6.77
CA VAL A 133 -17.42 19.44 5.78
C VAL A 133 -18.41 20.35 6.51
N SER A 134 -18.57 21.60 6.05
CA SER A 134 -19.51 22.55 6.64
C SER A 134 -20.77 22.72 5.80
N ALA A 135 -21.91 22.86 6.45
CA ALA A 135 -23.18 23.22 5.84
C ALA A 135 -23.79 24.44 6.54
N ASN A 136 -24.41 25.34 5.78
CA ASN A 136 -25.11 26.48 6.35
C ASN A 136 -26.40 26.01 7.04
N ILE A 137 -26.72 26.64 8.17
CA ILE A 137 -27.97 26.40 8.89
C ILE A 137 -29.03 27.37 8.37
N VAL A 138 -30.11 26.80 7.83
CA VAL A 138 -31.27 27.56 7.35
C VAL A 138 -32.53 26.96 7.99
N ASN A 139 -33.35 27.79 8.61
CA ASN A 139 -34.59 27.33 9.30
C ASN A 139 -34.35 26.17 10.29
N ASN A 140 -33.31 26.26 11.09
CA ASN A 140 -32.89 25.24 12.06
C ASN A 140 -32.52 23.88 11.41
N GLN A 141 -32.14 23.88 10.15
CA GLN A 141 -31.72 22.69 9.43
C GLN A 141 -30.38 22.91 8.73
N ALA A 142 -29.49 21.94 8.82
CA ALA A 142 -28.25 21.87 8.03
C ALA A 142 -28.38 20.73 7.03
N THR A 143 -28.27 21.04 5.74
CA THR A 143 -28.37 20.06 4.65
C THR A 143 -27.00 19.83 4.03
N PHE A 144 -26.57 18.59 4.05
CA PHE A 144 -25.39 18.10 3.33
C PHE A 144 -25.86 17.41 2.06
N THR A 145 -25.46 17.95 0.90
CA THR A 145 -25.85 17.44 -0.42
C THR A 145 -24.64 16.86 -1.13
N ASP A 146 -24.84 15.73 -1.81
CA ASP A 146 -23.84 15.06 -2.65
C ASP A 146 -22.51 14.82 -1.94
N LEU A 147 -22.58 14.47 -0.63
CA LEU A 147 -21.42 14.18 0.18
C LEU A 147 -20.81 12.84 -0.25
N GLU A 148 -19.57 12.88 -0.72
CA GLU A 148 -18.83 11.68 -1.01
C GLU A 148 -18.30 11.05 0.27
N VAL A 149 -18.67 9.79 0.50
CA VAL A 149 -18.22 8.98 1.64
C VAL A 149 -17.47 7.75 1.13
N PHE A 150 -16.41 7.39 1.81
CA PHE A 150 -15.52 6.29 1.46
C PHE A 150 -15.64 5.16 2.47
N GLN A 151 -15.78 3.93 1.97
CA GLN A 151 -15.81 2.76 2.85
C GLN A 151 -14.48 2.62 3.58
N GLY A 152 -14.55 2.46 4.89
CA GLY A 152 -13.39 2.20 5.71
C GLY A 152 -13.35 3.00 6.99
N THR A 153 -12.28 2.77 7.73
CA THR A 153 -12.00 3.42 9.01
C THR A 153 -11.08 4.60 8.83
N TYR A 154 -11.52 5.77 9.27
CA TYR A 154 -10.71 6.97 9.31
C TYR A 154 -9.69 6.88 10.44
N LEU A 155 -8.43 7.10 10.12
CA LEU A 155 -7.32 7.11 11.07
C LEU A 155 -6.48 8.38 10.92
N THR A 156 -5.85 8.77 12.03
CA THR A 156 -4.88 9.86 12.07
C THR A 156 -3.57 9.36 12.61
N LYS A 157 -2.46 9.88 12.09
CA LYS A 157 -1.10 9.65 12.55
C LYS A 157 -0.35 10.96 12.65
N GLU A 158 0.37 11.13 13.74
CA GLU A 158 1.24 12.30 13.94
C GLU A 158 2.70 11.87 13.92
N PHE A 159 3.54 12.72 13.31
CA PHE A 159 4.98 12.61 13.34
C PHE A 159 5.56 13.95 13.77
N ILE A 160 6.57 13.90 14.62
CA ILE A 160 7.35 15.08 14.99
C ILE A 160 8.66 15.04 14.20
N VAL A 161 8.95 16.10 13.47
CA VAL A 161 10.16 16.18 12.63
C VAL A 161 11.39 16.37 13.51
N ASP A 162 12.39 15.50 13.32
CA ASP A 162 13.71 15.61 13.90
C ASP A 162 14.77 15.61 12.79
N THR A 163 15.27 16.78 12.43
CA THR A 163 16.26 16.95 11.36
C THR A 163 17.67 16.51 11.73
N SER A 164 17.91 16.07 12.96
CA SER A 164 19.20 15.50 13.38
C SER A 164 19.37 14.03 12.98
N GLN A 165 18.27 13.39 12.54
CA GLN A 165 18.23 11.97 12.16
C GLN A 165 17.70 11.83 10.73
N ASP A 166 18.04 10.72 10.07
CA ASP A 166 17.42 10.30 8.81
C ASP A 166 16.06 9.66 9.11
N GLN A 167 15.03 10.51 9.24
CA GLN A 167 13.69 10.11 9.67
C GLN A 167 12.83 9.73 8.46
N ARG A 168 12.14 8.61 8.58
CA ARG A 168 11.17 8.13 7.60
C ARG A 168 9.74 8.24 8.13
N PHE A 169 8.84 8.76 7.32
CA PHE A 169 7.43 8.98 7.68
C PHE A 169 6.53 7.89 7.10
N ILE A 170 6.56 6.71 7.73
CA ILE A 170 5.87 5.51 7.24
C ILE A 170 4.50 5.36 7.93
N LEU A 171 3.46 5.20 7.12
CA LEU A 171 2.12 4.80 7.55
C LEU A 171 2.09 3.27 7.65
N ASN A 172 2.03 2.75 8.87
CA ASN A 172 2.18 1.31 9.14
C ASN A 172 0.91 0.48 8.89
N ASN A 173 -0.19 1.10 8.48
CA ASN A 173 -1.42 0.38 8.20
C ASN A 173 -1.39 -0.17 6.77
N PRO A 174 -1.67 -1.46 6.56
CA PRO A 174 -1.96 -1.99 5.23
C PRO A 174 -3.35 -1.51 4.76
N ASN A 175 -3.63 -1.69 3.47
CA ASN A 175 -4.92 -1.38 2.88
C ASN A 175 -5.35 0.11 2.95
N ILE A 176 -4.39 1.03 3.00
CA ILE A 176 -4.68 2.46 2.91
C ILE A 176 -5.15 2.80 1.49
N ASP A 177 -6.24 3.55 1.38
CA ASP A 177 -6.56 4.24 0.14
C ASP A 177 -5.77 5.56 0.07
N THR A 178 -4.71 5.57 -0.76
CA THR A 178 -3.81 6.72 -0.87
C THR A 178 -4.49 7.98 -1.40
N SER A 179 -5.61 7.85 -2.11
CA SER A 179 -6.40 9.00 -2.59
C SER A 179 -7.08 9.77 -1.46
N THR A 180 -7.24 9.15 -0.29
CA THR A 180 -7.86 9.76 0.90
C THR A 180 -6.86 10.41 1.85
N ILE A 181 -5.56 10.27 1.58
CA ILE A 181 -4.51 10.83 2.44
C ILE A 181 -4.57 12.35 2.40
N LYS A 182 -4.65 12.95 3.58
CA LYS A 182 -4.49 14.39 3.78
C LYS A 182 -3.38 14.65 4.77
N VAL A 183 -2.50 15.58 4.41
CA VAL A 183 -1.34 15.95 5.23
C VAL A 183 -1.46 17.41 5.63
N ARG A 184 -1.34 17.67 6.92
CA ARG A 184 -1.32 19.02 7.49
C ARG A 184 -0.08 19.21 8.34
N ILE A 185 0.55 20.37 8.20
CA ILE A 185 1.69 20.78 9.04
C ILE A 185 1.38 22.15 9.62
N GLY A 186 1.19 22.19 10.95
CA GLY A 186 0.63 23.35 11.61
C GLY A 186 -0.78 23.67 11.08
N THR A 187 -0.98 24.88 10.54
CA THR A 187 -2.26 25.32 9.95
C THR A 187 -2.36 25.08 8.44
N LYS A 188 -1.29 24.57 7.79
CA LYS A 188 -1.18 24.48 6.35
C LYS A 188 -1.45 23.06 5.88
N GLU A 189 -2.25 22.93 4.81
CA GLU A 189 -2.50 21.69 4.13
C GLU A 189 -1.49 21.50 2.99
N TYR A 190 -0.75 20.38 3.03
CA TYR A 190 0.19 19.99 2.00
C TYR A 190 -0.52 19.19 0.92
N LYS A 191 -0.13 19.41 -0.34
CA LYS A 191 -0.77 18.77 -1.49
C LYS A 191 0.07 17.59 -2.00
N GLN A 192 -0.60 16.50 -2.30
CA GLN A 192 0.04 15.41 -3.02
C GLN A 192 0.38 15.85 -4.45
N VAL A 193 1.56 15.50 -4.91
CA VAL A 193 1.98 15.71 -6.30
C VAL A 193 2.57 14.43 -6.87
N ASP A 194 2.21 14.13 -8.12
CA ASP A 194 2.76 13.00 -8.88
C ASP A 194 3.86 13.47 -9.85
N ASN A 195 3.92 14.78 -10.11
CA ASN A 195 4.88 15.38 -11.04
C ASN A 195 5.57 16.60 -10.42
N ILE A 196 6.90 16.56 -10.40
CA ILE A 196 7.75 17.58 -9.77
C ILE A 196 8.09 18.76 -10.70
N ILE A 197 7.68 18.75 -11.98
CA ILE A 197 8.09 19.77 -12.97
C ILE A 197 7.66 21.18 -12.59
N THR A 198 6.51 21.34 -11.94
CA THR A 198 5.96 22.63 -11.52
C THR A 198 6.26 23.00 -10.08
N VAL A 199 7.00 22.16 -9.36
CA VAL A 199 7.30 22.33 -7.94
C VAL A 199 8.49 23.26 -7.77
N ASN A 200 8.37 24.23 -6.88
CA ASN A 200 9.45 25.12 -6.47
C ASN A 200 9.80 24.92 -4.99
N LYS A 201 10.85 25.57 -4.52
CA LYS A 201 11.38 25.43 -3.16
C LYS A 201 10.41 25.84 -2.02
N GLU A 202 9.37 26.61 -2.31
CA GLU A 202 8.36 27.06 -1.33
C GLU A 202 7.07 26.24 -1.40
N SER A 203 6.97 25.30 -2.36
CA SER A 203 5.78 24.50 -2.57
C SER A 203 5.53 23.56 -1.40
N GLU A 204 4.36 23.66 -0.77
CA GLU A 204 3.90 22.83 0.34
C GLU A 204 3.30 21.53 -0.23
N ILE A 205 4.18 20.56 -0.50
CA ILE A 205 3.86 19.33 -1.19
C ILE A 205 4.41 18.10 -0.46
N TYR A 206 3.82 16.97 -0.78
CA TYR A 206 4.35 15.66 -0.43
C TYR A 206 4.18 14.67 -1.59
N LEU A 207 5.03 13.66 -1.62
CA LEU A 207 4.97 12.51 -2.51
C LEU A 207 4.64 11.27 -1.68
N ILE A 208 4.01 10.29 -2.30
CA ILE A 208 3.72 8.99 -1.67
C ILE A 208 4.54 7.92 -2.39
N GLN A 209 5.20 7.09 -1.60
CA GLN A 209 5.94 5.93 -2.09
C GLN A 209 5.48 4.68 -1.36
N GLU A 210 5.20 3.60 -2.12
CA GLU A 210 4.97 2.29 -1.50
C GLU A 210 6.32 1.70 -1.04
N VAL A 211 6.34 1.19 0.18
CA VAL A 211 7.47 0.46 0.76
C VAL A 211 7.07 -0.99 1.03
N ALA A 212 7.94 -1.79 1.65
CA ALA A 212 7.66 -3.19 1.96
C ALA A 212 6.33 -3.37 2.74
N ASP A 213 5.69 -4.53 2.59
CA ASP A 213 4.44 -4.92 3.26
C ASP A 213 3.23 -4.02 2.92
N GLU A 214 3.13 -3.51 1.70
CA GLU A 214 2.03 -2.63 1.26
C GLU A 214 1.83 -1.37 2.13
N LYS A 215 2.89 -0.90 2.77
CA LYS A 215 2.90 0.33 3.55
C LYS A 215 3.29 1.52 2.68
N TYR A 216 2.96 2.71 3.14
CA TYR A 216 3.22 3.94 2.39
C TYR A 216 4.10 4.88 3.19
N GLU A 217 5.10 5.44 2.52
CA GLU A 217 5.99 6.46 3.04
C GLU A 217 5.66 7.80 2.42
N LEU A 218 5.63 8.83 3.24
CA LEU A 218 5.47 10.21 2.81
C LEU A 218 6.85 10.85 2.66
N LEU A 219 7.11 11.42 1.49
CA LEU A 219 8.33 12.14 1.18
C LEU A 219 8.03 13.63 1.06
N PHE A 220 8.80 14.45 1.74
CA PHE A 220 8.66 15.90 1.74
C PHE A 220 9.81 16.57 0.97
N GLY A 221 9.65 17.86 0.69
CA GLY A 221 10.66 18.63 -0.01
C GLY A 221 11.99 18.75 0.75
N ASP A 222 13.07 18.88 -0.01
CA ASP A 222 14.45 19.07 0.49
C ASP A 222 14.88 20.55 0.57
N GLY A 223 14.01 21.46 0.10
CA GLY A 223 14.29 22.90 -0.02
C GLY A 223 14.81 23.32 -1.40
N ILE A 224 14.93 22.38 -2.34
CA ILE A 224 15.16 22.59 -3.77
C ILE A 224 13.86 22.27 -4.51
N ILE A 225 13.34 21.06 -4.30
CA ILE A 225 12.07 20.56 -4.81
C ILE A 225 11.12 20.43 -3.63
N GLY A 226 10.24 21.43 -3.47
CA GLY A 226 9.31 21.51 -2.34
C GLY A 226 9.94 22.04 -1.06
N LYS A 227 9.09 22.50 -0.16
CA LYS A 227 9.47 23.11 1.11
C LYS A 227 10.09 22.08 2.05
N LYS A 228 11.29 22.41 2.55
CA LYS A 228 11.97 21.59 3.56
C LYS A 228 11.28 21.75 4.92
N LEU A 229 11.14 20.65 5.63
CA LEU A 229 10.61 20.62 6.99
C LEU A 229 11.63 21.13 8.00
N SER A 230 11.14 21.71 9.09
CA SER A 230 11.95 22.17 10.20
C SER A 230 11.83 21.23 11.40
N SER A 231 12.90 21.12 12.19
CA SER A 231 12.85 20.34 13.43
C SER A 231 11.79 20.90 14.37
N GLY A 232 10.94 20.01 14.90
CA GLY A 232 9.80 20.37 15.75
C GLY A 232 8.48 20.56 14.99
N ASP A 233 8.47 20.56 13.64
CA ASP A 233 7.23 20.54 12.88
C ASP A 233 6.43 19.28 13.22
N VAL A 234 5.11 19.45 13.40
CA VAL A 234 4.18 18.33 13.64
C VAL A 234 3.43 18.05 12.35
N ILE A 235 3.68 16.87 11.79
CA ILE A 235 3.00 16.38 10.59
C ILE A 235 1.78 15.58 11.05
N GLN A 236 0.59 16.09 10.75
CA GLN A 236 -0.66 15.37 10.95
C GLN A 236 -1.10 14.74 9.63
N VAL A 237 -1.23 13.42 9.63
CA VAL A 237 -1.68 12.66 8.46
C VAL A 237 -3.00 11.99 8.79
N SER A 238 -4.00 12.21 7.96
CA SER A 238 -5.27 11.51 8.03
C SER A 238 -5.50 10.69 6.78
N TYR A 239 -6.09 9.52 6.92
CA TYR A 239 -6.31 8.57 5.84
C TYR A 239 -7.40 7.56 6.19
N ILE A 240 -7.90 6.85 5.18
CA ILE A 240 -8.89 5.79 5.34
C ILE A 240 -8.24 4.44 5.02
N VAL A 241 -8.43 3.49 5.95
CA VAL A 241 -8.09 2.07 5.77
C VAL A 241 -9.35 1.36 5.30
N THR A 242 -9.28 0.67 4.17
CA THR A 242 -10.45 0.15 3.44
C THR A 242 -10.38 -1.36 3.21
N ASP A 243 -11.56 -2.00 3.11
CA ASP A 243 -11.69 -3.37 2.63
C ASP A 243 -11.75 -3.45 1.09
N GLY A 244 -11.68 -2.29 0.41
CA GLY A 244 -11.71 -2.17 -1.03
C GLY A 244 -13.07 -2.48 -1.61
N GLU A 245 -13.11 -3.30 -2.67
CA GLU A 245 -14.33 -3.68 -3.38
C GLU A 245 -15.33 -4.47 -2.55
N ASN A 246 -14.92 -5.10 -1.44
CA ASN A 246 -15.83 -5.79 -0.52
C ASN A 246 -16.87 -4.85 0.10
N GLY A 247 -16.57 -3.56 0.18
CA GLY A 247 -17.48 -2.53 0.67
C GLY A 247 -18.54 -2.06 -0.34
N ASN A 248 -18.53 -2.58 -1.57
CA ASN A 248 -19.55 -2.25 -2.57
C ASN A 248 -20.88 -2.98 -2.27
N GLY A 249 -22.00 -2.35 -2.63
CA GLY A 249 -23.34 -2.94 -2.57
C GLY A 249 -24.32 -2.28 -1.63
N PRO A 250 -23.93 -1.64 -0.49
CA PRO A 250 -24.89 -0.94 0.34
C PRO A 250 -25.65 0.14 -0.45
N SER A 251 -26.98 0.11 -0.33
CA SER A 251 -27.88 1.11 -0.93
C SER A 251 -28.64 1.93 0.12
N LEU A 252 -28.63 1.45 1.35
CA LEU A 252 -29.24 2.14 2.48
C LEU A 252 -28.16 2.42 3.54
N PHE A 253 -28.18 3.64 4.06
CA PHE A 253 -27.21 4.11 5.03
C PHE A 253 -27.90 4.65 6.27
N THR A 254 -27.36 4.29 7.44
CA THR A 254 -27.76 4.86 8.72
C THR A 254 -26.71 5.88 9.16
N TYR A 255 -27.16 7.12 9.43
CA TYR A 255 -26.28 8.19 9.89
C TYR A 255 -25.72 7.88 11.28
N SER A 256 -24.43 8.07 11.45
CA SER A 256 -23.69 7.87 12.70
C SER A 256 -22.57 8.91 12.86
N GLY A 257 -22.62 10.01 12.11
CA GLY A 257 -21.60 11.06 12.10
C GLY A 257 -21.61 11.93 13.36
N THR A 258 -20.50 12.64 13.55
CA THR A 258 -20.34 13.62 14.62
C THR A 258 -20.33 15.03 14.03
N THR A 259 -21.13 15.92 14.60
CA THR A 259 -21.20 17.32 14.19
C THR A 259 -20.82 18.27 15.32
N THR A 260 -20.31 19.43 14.97
CA THR A 260 -20.01 20.52 15.90
C THR A 260 -20.47 21.85 15.29
N ASP A 261 -20.85 22.78 16.16
CA ASP A 261 -21.22 24.14 15.76
C ASP A 261 -19.97 24.95 15.40
N SER A 262 -20.11 25.85 14.41
CA SER A 262 -19.09 26.87 14.13
C SER A 262 -19.30 28.04 15.10
N ASN A 263 -18.77 27.98 16.30
CA ASN A 263 -18.66 29.12 17.20
C ASN A 263 -17.23 29.65 17.25
#